data_9614cad90caa561c4679b8f299b089a7
#
_entry.id   9614cad90caa561c4679b8f299b089a7
#
_cell.length_a   1.000
_cell.length_b   1.000
_cell.length_c   1.000
_cell.angle_alpha   90.00
_cell.angle_beta   90.00
_cell.angle_gamma   90.00
#
_symmetry.space_group_name_H-M   'P 1'
#
loop_
_entity.id
_entity.type
_entity.pdbx_description
1 polymer ?
#
loop_
_entity_poly.entity_id
_entity_poly.type
_entity_poly.pdbx_seq_one_letter_code
_entity_poly.pdbx_strand_id
1 'polypeptide(L)'
;PHIMDGLKPVQRRILHSMRRMEDGRYNKVANIVGHTMQFHPHGDASIGDALVQLGQKDLLVDCQGNWGNILTGDSAAAPRYIEARLSKFALDVVFNPKTTEWKLSYDGRNKEPVTLPVKFPLLLAQGVEGIAVGLSSKILPHNFNELCDASISYLHNEEFKLYPDFQTGGSIDVSKYNDGERGGAIRVRSKIEKIDNKTLAIKEIPYGKTVASVCDSIVKASEKGKIKIRKVEDLTSGSVEILVHLAPGVSSDKTIDALYAFTDCEVSISPNCCVIDDQKPHFLTVSDVLRKSVDNTLALLRQELEIRKGEILESPVSYTHLRAHETV
;
A
#
# COMPACT_ATOMS: atom_id res chain seq x y z
N PRO A 1 -10.85 -1.33 -5.35
CA PRO A 1 -10.66 -0.06 -4.63
C PRO A 1 -11.43 1.08 -5.28
N HIS A 2 -11.82 2.09 -4.47
CA HIS A 2 -12.44 3.30 -4.98
C HIS A 2 -11.37 4.28 -5.48
N ILE A 3 -11.61 4.94 -6.60
CA ILE A 3 -10.62 5.86 -7.20
C ILE A 3 -10.32 7.07 -6.32
N MET A 4 -11.31 7.56 -5.56
CA MET A 4 -11.18 8.78 -4.77
C MET A 4 -10.27 8.64 -3.54
N ASP A 5 -10.30 7.51 -2.86
CA ASP A 5 -9.51 7.27 -1.65
C ASP A 5 -8.55 6.07 -1.74
N GLY A 6 -8.63 5.29 -2.82
CA GLY A 6 -7.77 4.14 -3.03
C GLY A 6 -8.01 2.96 -2.08
N LEU A 7 -9.12 2.95 -1.36
CA LEU A 7 -9.37 2.00 -0.29
C LEU A 7 -10.42 0.95 -0.68
N LYS A 8 -10.23 -0.24 -0.14
CA LYS A 8 -11.29 -1.25 -0.05
C LYS A 8 -12.27 -0.91 1.07
N PRO A 9 -13.53 -1.36 1.03
CA PRO A 9 -14.51 -1.08 2.08
C PRO A 9 -14.01 -1.41 3.50
N VAL A 10 -13.36 -2.56 3.70
CA VAL A 10 -12.83 -2.95 5.01
C VAL A 10 -11.74 -1.98 5.48
N GLN A 11 -10.86 -1.55 4.61
CA GLN A 11 -9.78 -0.62 4.93
C GLN A 11 -10.32 0.76 5.33
N ARG A 12 -11.30 1.26 4.59
CA ARG A 12 -11.98 2.53 4.90
C ARG A 12 -12.68 2.48 6.25
N ARG A 13 -13.33 1.38 6.59
CA ARG A 13 -13.99 1.18 7.88
C ARG A 13 -13.03 1.05 9.03
N ILE A 14 -11.88 0.40 8.83
CA ILE A 14 -10.80 0.34 9.82
C ILE A 14 -10.26 1.74 10.11
N LEU A 15 -9.92 2.51 9.08
CA LEU A 15 -9.40 3.88 9.24
C LEU A 15 -10.44 4.80 9.88
N HIS A 16 -11.72 4.68 9.51
CA HIS A 16 -12.82 5.40 10.15
C HIS A 16 -12.93 5.06 11.64
N SER A 17 -12.86 3.78 12.00
CA SER A 17 -12.86 3.33 13.40
C SER A 17 -11.68 3.87 14.18
N MET A 18 -10.48 3.78 13.61
CA MET A 18 -9.27 4.34 14.23
C MET A 18 -9.39 5.85 14.44
N ARG A 19 -9.98 6.58 13.48
CA ARG A 19 -10.20 8.03 13.63
C ARG A 19 -11.19 8.36 14.75
N ARG A 20 -12.22 7.55 14.93
CA ARG A 20 -13.18 7.72 16.04
C ARG A 20 -12.58 7.40 17.40
N MET A 21 -11.60 6.51 17.46
CA MET A 21 -10.89 6.12 18.68
C MET A 21 -9.63 6.98 18.95
N GLU A 22 -9.34 7.94 18.07
CA GLU A 22 -8.09 8.71 18.11
C GLU A 22 -7.99 9.60 19.35
N ASP A 23 -6.99 9.34 20.18
CA ASP A 23 -6.64 10.11 21.37
C ASP A 23 -5.11 10.32 21.51
N GLY A 24 -4.34 10.08 20.44
CA GLY A 24 -2.88 10.18 20.38
C GLY A 24 -2.15 8.94 20.92
N ARG A 25 -2.86 8.00 21.52
CA ARG A 25 -2.27 6.78 22.10
C ARG A 25 -2.42 5.58 21.18
N TYR A 26 -1.57 4.58 21.40
CA TYR A 26 -1.74 3.27 20.78
C TYR A 26 -2.95 2.55 21.36
N ASN A 27 -3.69 1.89 20.49
CA ASN A 27 -4.81 1.01 20.87
C ASN A 27 -4.47 -0.44 20.49
N LYS A 28 -4.91 -1.38 21.30
CA LYS A 28 -4.84 -2.81 20.94
C LYS A 28 -5.57 -3.07 19.63
N VAL A 29 -4.94 -3.82 18.73
CA VAL A 29 -5.56 -4.20 17.45
C VAL A 29 -6.89 -4.92 17.69
N ALA A 30 -6.99 -5.75 18.73
CA ALA A 30 -8.27 -6.39 19.12
C ALA A 30 -9.39 -5.37 19.38
N ASN A 31 -9.10 -4.23 20.01
CA ASN A 31 -10.09 -3.18 20.27
C ASN A 31 -10.50 -2.45 18.98
N ILE A 32 -9.53 -2.19 18.09
CA ILE A 32 -9.81 -1.58 16.78
C ILE A 32 -10.69 -2.51 15.94
N VAL A 33 -10.38 -3.80 15.92
CA VAL A 33 -11.18 -4.82 15.22
C VAL A 33 -12.61 -4.85 15.77
N GLY A 34 -12.77 -4.93 17.09
CA GLY A 34 -14.09 -4.91 17.74
C GLY A 34 -14.89 -3.65 17.40
N HIS A 35 -14.26 -2.48 17.43
CA HIS A 35 -14.89 -1.22 17.03
C HIS A 35 -15.30 -1.21 15.55
N THR A 36 -14.46 -1.77 14.68
CA THR A 36 -14.73 -1.84 13.22
C THR A 36 -15.92 -2.73 12.88
N MET A 37 -16.22 -3.74 13.70
CA MET A 37 -17.36 -4.64 13.49
C MET A 37 -18.71 -3.91 13.52
N GLN A 38 -18.80 -2.71 14.09
CA GLN A 38 -20.00 -1.86 14.02
C GLN A 38 -20.33 -1.42 12.59
N PHE A 39 -19.34 -1.40 11.71
CA PHE A 39 -19.45 -0.96 10.32
C PHE A 39 -19.28 -2.10 9.32
N HIS A 40 -18.55 -3.15 9.69
CA HIS A 40 -18.17 -4.24 8.80
C HIS A 40 -18.77 -5.56 9.27
N PRO A 41 -19.84 -6.07 8.61
CA PRO A 41 -20.60 -7.25 9.06
C PRO A 41 -19.93 -8.56 8.65
N HIS A 42 -18.59 -8.65 8.74
CA HIS A 42 -17.81 -9.84 8.45
C HIS A 42 -16.97 -10.24 9.66
N GLY A 43 -16.35 -11.41 9.61
CA GLY A 43 -15.58 -11.94 10.74
C GLY A 43 -14.41 -11.05 11.18
N ASP A 44 -14.15 -11.05 12.49
CA ASP A 44 -13.07 -10.33 13.14
C ASP A 44 -11.67 -10.65 12.55
N ALA A 45 -11.44 -11.91 12.19
CA ALA A 45 -10.18 -12.34 11.58
C ALA A 45 -9.87 -11.57 10.30
N SER A 46 -10.87 -11.39 9.41
CA SER A 46 -10.69 -10.65 8.15
C SER A 46 -10.38 -9.18 8.36
N ILE A 47 -10.94 -8.57 9.41
CA ILE A 47 -10.64 -7.19 9.79
C ILE A 47 -9.22 -7.10 10.35
N GLY A 48 -8.84 -8.03 11.22
CA GLY A 48 -7.49 -8.11 11.78
C GLY A 48 -6.43 -8.24 10.70
N ASP A 49 -6.61 -9.16 9.76
CA ASP A 49 -5.70 -9.37 8.61
C ASP A 49 -5.58 -8.10 7.75
N ALA A 50 -6.69 -7.44 7.47
CA ALA A 50 -6.69 -6.19 6.70
C ALA A 50 -5.94 -5.06 7.43
N LEU A 51 -6.08 -4.96 8.76
CA LEU A 51 -5.34 -3.98 9.56
C LEU A 51 -3.84 -4.29 9.58
N VAL A 52 -3.46 -5.56 9.72
CA VAL A 52 -2.06 -5.98 9.65
C VAL A 52 -1.46 -5.61 8.28
N GLN A 53 -2.16 -5.85 7.19
CA GLN A 53 -1.70 -5.46 5.85
C GLN A 53 -1.54 -3.94 5.71
N LEU A 54 -2.43 -3.14 6.27
CA LEU A 54 -2.29 -1.68 6.30
C LEU A 54 -1.06 -1.25 7.09
N GLY A 55 -0.84 -1.85 8.26
CA GLY A 55 0.32 -1.55 9.10
C GLY A 55 1.65 -1.92 8.45
N GLN A 56 1.71 -3.04 7.75
CA GLN A 56 2.91 -3.49 7.05
C GLN A 56 3.31 -2.59 5.87
N LYS A 57 2.39 -1.75 5.37
CA LYS A 57 2.69 -0.74 4.33
C LYS A 57 3.38 0.51 4.88
N ASP A 58 3.47 0.66 6.18
CA ASP A 58 4.24 1.69 6.89
C ASP A 58 3.94 3.12 6.42
N LEU A 59 2.67 3.44 6.21
CA LEU A 59 2.24 4.76 5.76
C LEU A 59 1.12 5.37 6.62
N LEU A 60 0.00 4.69 6.75
CA LEU A 60 -1.20 5.21 7.42
C LEU A 60 -1.29 4.86 8.90
N VAL A 61 -0.61 3.80 9.31
CA VAL A 61 -0.71 3.20 10.64
C VAL A 61 0.67 3.08 11.25
N ASP A 62 0.84 3.69 12.43
CA ASP A 62 1.99 3.44 13.29
C ASP A 62 1.76 2.13 14.06
N CYS A 63 2.72 1.24 14.00
CA CYS A 63 2.64 -0.10 14.55
C CYS A 63 3.54 -0.27 15.77
N GLN A 64 3.03 -0.97 16.80
CA GLN A 64 3.81 -1.36 17.97
C GLN A 64 3.62 -2.85 18.26
N GLY A 65 4.72 -3.54 18.53
CA GLY A 65 4.74 -4.98 18.72
C GLY A 65 5.16 -5.75 17.45
N ASN A 66 4.90 -7.06 17.43
CA ASN A 66 5.26 -7.92 16.30
C ASN A 66 4.14 -7.95 15.25
N TRP A 67 4.31 -7.18 14.19
CA TRP A 67 3.39 -7.12 13.04
C TRP A 67 3.75 -8.07 11.90
N GLY A 68 4.61 -9.05 12.17
CA GLY A 68 5.14 -9.94 11.15
C GLY A 68 6.28 -9.31 10.36
N ASN A 69 6.74 -10.01 9.35
CA ASN A 69 7.82 -9.56 8.50
C ASN A 69 7.53 -9.94 7.04
N ILE A 70 7.38 -8.94 6.16
CA ILE A 70 7.10 -9.15 4.74
C ILE A 70 8.26 -9.81 3.99
N LEU A 71 9.49 -9.71 4.50
CA LEU A 71 10.68 -10.32 3.89
C LEU A 71 10.79 -11.79 4.24
N THR A 72 10.62 -12.15 5.51
CA THR A 72 10.72 -13.55 5.96
C THR A 72 9.43 -14.33 5.77
N GLY A 73 8.29 -13.63 5.71
CA GLY A 73 6.96 -14.25 5.67
C GLY A 73 6.40 -14.59 7.05
N ASP A 74 7.06 -14.14 8.12
CA ASP A 74 6.57 -14.36 9.48
C ASP A 74 5.23 -13.67 9.70
N SER A 75 4.32 -14.37 10.36
CA SER A 75 3.00 -13.86 10.68
C SER A 75 3.04 -12.85 11.83
N ALA A 76 2.10 -11.92 11.84
CA ALA A 76 1.90 -11.03 12.96
C ALA A 76 1.47 -11.80 14.21
N ALA A 77 1.78 -11.25 15.38
CA ALA A 77 1.24 -11.74 16.65
C ALA A 77 -0.27 -11.55 16.71
N ALA A 78 -0.92 -12.26 17.64
CA ALA A 78 -2.37 -12.15 17.81
C ALA A 78 -2.81 -10.71 18.12
N PRO A 79 -4.01 -10.29 17.69
CA PRO A 79 -4.51 -8.91 17.84
C PRO A 79 -4.49 -8.35 19.26
N ARG A 80 -4.53 -9.21 20.27
CA ARG A 80 -4.45 -8.82 21.69
C ARG A 80 -3.06 -8.35 22.14
N TYR A 81 -2.01 -8.65 21.37
CA TYR A 81 -0.62 -8.33 21.73
C TYR A 81 -0.07 -7.11 20.99
N ILE A 82 -0.56 -6.83 19.81
CA ILE A 82 -0.07 -5.74 18.96
C ILE A 82 -0.97 -4.51 19.09
N GLU A 83 -0.37 -3.36 18.83
CA GLU A 83 -1.01 -2.06 19.01
C GLU A 83 -0.81 -1.19 17.77
N ALA A 84 -1.78 -0.32 17.53
CA ALA A 84 -1.78 0.59 16.40
C ALA A 84 -2.35 1.97 16.78
N ARG A 85 -1.91 2.98 16.04
CA ARG A 85 -2.54 4.31 15.98
C ARG A 85 -2.42 4.85 14.55
N LEU A 86 -3.21 5.86 14.25
CA LEU A 86 -3.05 6.58 12.99
C LEU A 86 -1.72 7.33 12.95
N SER A 87 -1.03 7.27 11.81
CA SER A 87 0.16 8.06 11.59
C SER A 87 -0.18 9.54 11.50
N LYS A 88 0.79 10.41 11.75
CA LYS A 88 0.61 11.85 11.53
C LYS A 88 0.21 12.17 10.09
N PHE A 89 0.82 11.47 9.13
CA PHE A 89 0.46 11.60 7.71
C PHE A 89 -1.02 11.28 7.48
N ALA A 90 -1.53 10.17 8.04
CA ALA A 90 -2.94 9.81 7.91
C ALA A 90 -3.87 10.87 8.50
N LEU A 91 -3.55 11.39 9.68
CA LEU A 91 -4.34 12.44 10.32
C LEU A 91 -4.41 13.73 9.50
N ASP A 92 -3.30 14.12 8.86
CA ASP A 92 -3.21 15.35 8.09
C ASP A 92 -3.86 15.24 6.70
N VAL A 93 -3.85 14.05 6.09
CA VAL A 93 -4.13 13.85 4.65
C VAL A 93 -5.44 13.13 4.37
N VAL A 94 -5.87 12.23 5.27
CA VAL A 94 -6.96 11.28 4.99
C VAL A 94 -8.32 11.78 5.46
N PHE A 95 -8.37 12.56 6.53
CA PHE A 95 -9.61 12.87 7.24
C PHE A 95 -9.96 14.36 7.20
N ASN A 96 -11.21 14.65 6.85
CA ASN A 96 -11.86 15.93 7.08
C ASN A 96 -13.39 15.71 7.15
N PRO A 97 -14.00 15.74 8.34
CA PRO A 97 -15.45 15.48 8.48
C PRO A 97 -16.33 16.44 7.67
N LYS A 98 -15.84 17.68 7.42
CA LYS A 98 -16.60 18.72 6.71
C LYS A 98 -16.68 18.50 5.20
N THR A 99 -15.72 17.75 4.64
CA THR A 99 -15.67 17.39 3.21
C THR A 99 -15.98 15.93 2.95
N THR A 100 -16.44 15.19 3.96
CA THR A 100 -16.79 13.78 3.86
C THR A 100 -18.27 13.61 3.57
N GLU A 101 -18.59 12.77 2.60
CA GLU A 101 -19.95 12.30 2.37
C GLU A 101 -20.23 11.11 3.30
N TRP A 102 -21.34 11.18 4.03
CA TRP A 102 -21.71 10.19 5.03
C TRP A 102 -22.90 9.36 4.59
N LYS A 103 -22.89 8.07 4.91
CA LYS A 103 -24.03 7.15 4.77
C LYS A 103 -24.26 6.41 6.08
N LEU A 104 -25.43 5.78 6.21
CA LEU A 104 -25.72 4.91 7.34
C LEU A 104 -24.92 3.60 7.24
N SER A 105 -24.51 3.06 8.39
CA SER A 105 -23.95 1.71 8.50
C SER A 105 -25.00 0.65 8.14
N TYR A 106 -24.57 -0.58 7.93
CA TYR A 106 -25.44 -1.69 7.53
C TYR A 106 -26.63 -1.92 8.48
N ASP A 107 -26.49 -1.61 9.77
CA ASP A 107 -27.51 -1.73 10.79
C ASP A 107 -28.30 -0.43 11.04
N GLY A 108 -27.97 0.64 10.33
CA GLY A 108 -28.61 1.96 10.43
C GLY A 108 -28.31 2.74 11.71
N ARG A 109 -27.45 2.22 12.60
CA ARG A 109 -27.19 2.83 13.93
C ARG A 109 -26.09 3.89 13.89
N ASN A 110 -25.16 3.76 12.98
CA ASN A 110 -23.99 4.63 12.89
C ASN A 110 -23.88 5.27 11.49
N LYS A 111 -23.06 6.30 11.38
CA LYS A 111 -22.65 6.86 10.10
C LYS A 111 -21.24 6.40 9.75
N GLU A 112 -21.04 6.04 8.51
CA GLU A 112 -19.75 5.71 7.94
C GLU A 112 -19.47 6.55 6.67
N PRO A 113 -18.21 6.83 6.31
CA PRO A 113 -17.90 7.58 5.10
C PRO A 113 -18.22 6.74 3.86
N VAL A 114 -18.78 7.38 2.83
CA VAL A 114 -18.90 6.79 1.49
C VAL A 114 -17.50 6.58 0.91
N THR A 115 -16.71 7.65 0.91
CA THR A 115 -15.27 7.67 0.65
C THR A 115 -14.58 8.60 1.64
N LEU A 116 -13.28 8.42 1.87
CA LEU A 116 -12.50 9.36 2.67
C LEU A 116 -11.92 10.47 1.77
N PRO A 117 -11.86 11.72 2.26
CA PRO A 117 -11.34 12.85 1.48
C PRO A 117 -9.81 12.86 1.46
N VAL A 118 -9.21 11.89 0.82
CA VAL A 118 -7.76 11.70 0.76
C VAL A 118 -7.14 12.70 -0.22
N LYS A 119 -6.23 13.53 0.28
CA LYS A 119 -5.51 14.56 -0.50
C LYS A 119 -4.12 14.09 -0.91
N PHE A 120 -4.04 12.90 -1.47
CA PHE A 120 -2.79 12.26 -1.89
C PHE A 120 -3.12 11.06 -2.80
N PRO A 121 -2.27 10.68 -3.78
CA PRO A 121 -2.47 9.49 -4.60
C PRO A 121 -2.21 8.17 -3.83
N LEU A 122 -3.03 7.94 -2.80
CA LEU A 122 -2.87 6.85 -1.85
C LEU A 122 -2.94 5.47 -2.50
N LEU A 123 -3.82 5.30 -3.49
CA LEU A 123 -3.95 4.04 -4.23
C LEU A 123 -2.62 3.62 -4.86
N LEU A 124 -1.91 4.55 -5.48
CA LEU A 124 -0.62 4.28 -6.12
C LEU A 124 0.51 4.11 -5.10
N ALA A 125 0.46 4.82 -3.97
CA ALA A 125 1.46 4.68 -2.93
C ALA A 125 1.43 3.30 -2.26
N GLN A 126 0.23 2.81 -1.95
CA GLN A 126 0.06 1.54 -1.25
C GLN A 126 -0.06 0.34 -2.18
N GLY A 127 -0.51 0.56 -3.41
CA GLY A 127 -0.95 -0.52 -4.27
C GLY A 127 -2.17 -1.25 -3.69
N VAL A 128 -2.75 -2.11 -4.47
CA VAL A 128 -3.87 -2.95 -4.03
C VAL A 128 -3.95 -4.20 -4.88
N GLU A 129 -4.30 -5.30 -4.26
CA GLU A 129 -4.65 -6.53 -4.94
C GLU A 129 -6.00 -7.02 -4.40
N GLY A 130 -6.89 -7.44 -5.29
CA GLY A 130 -8.18 -7.96 -4.90
C GLY A 130 -8.88 -8.67 -6.05
N ILE A 131 -9.69 -9.64 -5.68
CA ILE A 131 -10.49 -10.45 -6.59
C ILE A 131 -11.96 -10.25 -6.22
N ALA A 132 -12.78 -10.01 -7.22
CA ALA A 132 -14.23 -9.99 -7.13
C ALA A 132 -14.82 -10.93 -8.19
N VAL A 133 -16.15 -11.09 -8.18
CA VAL A 133 -16.80 -11.93 -9.19
C VAL A 133 -16.62 -11.31 -10.58
N GLY A 134 -15.90 -12.00 -11.45
CA GLY A 134 -15.63 -11.57 -12.83
C GLY A 134 -14.63 -10.41 -12.99
N LEU A 135 -14.11 -9.88 -11.90
CA LEU A 135 -13.19 -8.74 -11.90
C LEU A 135 -12.00 -8.98 -10.96
N SER A 136 -10.87 -8.45 -11.34
CA SER A 136 -9.69 -8.40 -10.45
C SER A 136 -9.02 -7.04 -10.55
N SER A 137 -8.33 -6.64 -9.50
CA SER A 137 -7.48 -5.45 -9.49
C SER A 137 -6.11 -5.85 -8.97
N LYS A 138 -5.06 -5.41 -9.66
CA LYS A 138 -3.67 -5.54 -9.24
C LYS A 138 -2.92 -4.29 -9.60
N ILE A 139 -2.92 -3.34 -8.66
CA ILE A 139 -2.22 -2.07 -8.77
C ILE A 139 -0.99 -2.15 -7.89
N LEU A 140 0.18 -2.00 -8.50
CA LEU A 140 1.46 -2.12 -7.81
C LEU A 140 1.78 -0.83 -7.03
N PRO A 141 2.51 -0.92 -5.92
CA PRO A 141 2.91 0.25 -5.16
C PRO A 141 3.96 1.09 -5.90
N HIS A 142 4.03 2.38 -5.56
CA HIS A 142 4.96 3.35 -6.14
C HIS A 142 5.69 4.11 -5.03
N ASN A 143 6.82 4.70 -5.39
CA ASN A 143 7.62 5.52 -4.48
C ASN A 143 6.88 6.81 -4.11
N PHE A 144 6.87 7.13 -2.81
CA PHE A 144 6.18 8.30 -2.28
C PHE A 144 6.68 9.61 -2.90
N ASN A 145 8.01 9.80 -2.98
CA ASN A 145 8.59 11.01 -3.53
C ASN A 145 8.30 11.14 -5.04
N GLU A 146 8.42 10.04 -5.79
CA GLU A 146 8.10 10.03 -7.22
C GLU A 146 6.62 10.37 -7.49
N LEU A 147 5.70 9.96 -6.60
CA LEU A 147 4.29 10.33 -6.68
C LEU A 147 4.09 11.82 -6.43
N CYS A 148 4.81 12.41 -5.49
CA CYS A 148 4.78 13.86 -5.26
C CYS A 148 5.33 14.61 -6.47
N ASP A 149 6.47 14.20 -7.02
CA ASP A 149 7.09 14.82 -8.19
C ASP A 149 6.18 14.72 -9.42
N ALA A 150 5.59 13.56 -9.68
CA ALA A 150 4.63 13.39 -10.77
C ALA A 150 3.37 14.26 -10.60
N SER A 151 2.89 14.41 -9.36
CA SER A 151 1.75 15.29 -9.05
C SER A 151 2.08 16.76 -9.33
N ILE A 152 3.29 17.20 -8.98
CA ILE A 152 3.80 18.56 -9.26
C ILE A 152 3.93 18.76 -10.77
N SER A 153 4.53 17.82 -11.50
CA SER A 153 4.67 17.87 -12.96
C SER A 153 3.30 17.99 -13.63
N TYR A 154 2.33 17.19 -13.21
CA TYR A 154 0.96 17.28 -13.73
C TYR A 154 0.33 18.67 -13.51
N LEU A 155 0.51 19.26 -12.33
CA LEU A 155 0.00 20.60 -12.01
C LEU A 155 0.66 21.71 -12.84
N HIS A 156 1.90 21.49 -13.28
CA HIS A 156 2.63 22.37 -14.20
C HIS A 156 2.35 22.09 -15.67
N ASN A 157 1.48 21.13 -15.99
CA ASN A 157 1.24 20.64 -17.35
C ASN A 157 2.50 20.06 -18.03
N GLU A 158 3.36 19.45 -17.23
CA GLU A 158 4.56 18.73 -17.68
C GLU A 158 4.27 17.23 -17.81
N GLU A 159 5.02 16.55 -18.67
CA GLU A 159 4.95 15.10 -18.77
C GLU A 159 5.59 14.42 -17.55
N PHE A 160 5.01 13.31 -17.13
CA PHE A 160 5.57 12.45 -16.09
C PHE A 160 5.47 10.98 -16.46
N LYS A 161 6.31 10.16 -15.85
CA LYS A 161 6.26 8.70 -15.95
C LYS A 161 6.37 8.10 -14.56
N LEU A 162 5.57 7.07 -14.29
CA LEU A 162 5.56 6.34 -13.04
C LEU A 162 5.82 4.87 -13.29
N TYR A 163 6.72 4.30 -12.50
CA TYR A 163 6.98 2.87 -12.47
C TYR A 163 6.82 2.34 -11.05
N PRO A 164 6.42 1.07 -10.90
CA PRO A 164 6.31 0.45 -9.58
C PRO A 164 7.63 0.51 -8.79
N ASP A 165 7.50 0.65 -7.49
CA ASP A 165 8.60 0.57 -6.54
C ASP A 165 8.18 -0.29 -5.34
N PHE A 166 9.07 -1.15 -4.86
CA PHE A 166 8.74 -2.17 -3.88
C PHE A 166 9.57 -2.04 -2.61
N GLN A 167 8.93 -2.23 -1.45
CA GLN A 167 9.61 -2.26 -0.16
C GLN A 167 10.66 -3.38 -0.07
N THR A 168 10.47 -4.46 -0.83
CA THR A 168 11.40 -5.60 -0.87
C THR A 168 12.63 -5.34 -1.76
N GLY A 169 12.64 -4.23 -2.51
CA GLY A 169 13.72 -3.89 -3.45
C GLY A 169 13.68 -4.70 -4.74
N GLY A 170 14.86 -4.97 -5.28
CA GLY A 170 15.04 -5.63 -6.57
C GLY A 170 15.12 -4.65 -7.74
N SER A 171 15.28 -5.19 -8.93
CA SER A 171 15.24 -4.44 -10.18
C SER A 171 14.07 -4.88 -11.05
N ILE A 172 13.52 -3.96 -11.84
CA ILE A 172 12.36 -4.23 -12.69
C ILE A 172 12.67 -3.96 -14.16
N ASP A 173 12.20 -4.86 -15.02
CA ASP A 173 12.09 -4.63 -16.45
C ASP A 173 10.67 -4.14 -16.75
N VAL A 174 10.57 -2.89 -17.17
CA VAL A 174 9.32 -2.19 -17.45
C VAL A 174 8.99 -2.09 -18.94
N SER A 175 9.76 -2.75 -19.81
CA SER A 175 9.62 -2.66 -21.27
C SER A 175 8.20 -3.01 -21.77
N LYS A 176 7.48 -3.84 -21.03
CA LYS A 176 6.13 -4.30 -21.33
C LYS A 176 5.09 -3.84 -20.28
N TYR A 177 5.43 -2.86 -19.44
CA TYR A 177 4.57 -2.42 -18.34
C TYR A 177 3.26 -1.78 -18.82
N ASN A 178 3.29 -1.06 -19.91
CA ASN A 178 2.14 -0.41 -20.53
C ASN A 178 1.32 0.43 -19.52
N ASP A 179 2.01 1.24 -18.71
CA ASP A 179 1.41 2.15 -17.72
C ASP A 179 0.39 1.45 -16.77
N GLY A 180 0.64 0.20 -16.44
CA GLY A 180 -0.19 -0.57 -15.51
C GLY A 180 -1.51 -1.11 -16.07
N GLU A 181 -1.74 -0.99 -17.36
CA GLU A 181 -2.94 -1.53 -18.00
C GLU A 181 -2.96 -3.06 -18.02
N ARG A 182 -4.17 -3.59 -18.10
CA ARG A 182 -4.38 -5.03 -18.29
C ARG A 182 -3.73 -5.51 -19.59
N GLY A 183 -2.96 -6.59 -19.49
CA GLY A 183 -2.18 -7.15 -20.61
C GLY A 183 -0.72 -6.71 -20.61
N GLY A 184 -0.35 -5.69 -19.83
CA GLY A 184 1.03 -5.38 -19.53
C GLY A 184 1.68 -6.39 -18.57
N ALA A 185 2.99 -6.34 -18.48
CA ALA A 185 3.76 -7.16 -17.53
C ALA A 185 5.06 -6.47 -17.14
N ILE A 186 5.51 -6.73 -15.93
CA ILE A 186 6.87 -6.43 -15.47
C ILE A 186 7.58 -7.71 -15.07
N ARG A 187 8.90 -7.71 -15.16
CA ARG A 187 9.75 -8.75 -14.56
C ARG A 187 10.54 -8.13 -13.42
N VAL A 188 10.43 -8.74 -12.25
CA VAL A 188 11.12 -8.30 -11.04
C VAL A 188 12.22 -9.29 -10.72
N ARG A 189 13.44 -8.81 -10.55
CA ARG A 189 14.63 -9.60 -10.27
C ARG A 189 15.20 -9.30 -8.89
N SER A 190 15.65 -10.33 -8.21
CA SER A 190 16.50 -10.22 -7.04
C SER A 190 17.77 -9.45 -7.33
N LYS A 191 18.27 -8.73 -6.35
CA LYS A 191 19.63 -8.19 -6.37
C LYS A 191 20.61 -9.27 -5.93
N ILE A 192 21.43 -9.76 -6.86
CA ILE A 192 22.42 -10.80 -6.62
C ILE A 192 23.81 -10.20 -6.74
N GLU A 193 24.62 -10.34 -5.69
CA GLU A 193 26.01 -9.86 -5.64
C GLU A 193 26.97 -11.07 -5.62
N LYS A 194 28.06 -10.94 -6.34
CA LYS A 194 29.13 -11.91 -6.34
C LYS A 194 30.09 -11.60 -5.21
N ILE A 195 30.09 -12.40 -4.15
CA ILE A 195 31.00 -12.25 -3.02
C ILE A 195 32.41 -12.70 -3.42
N ASP A 196 32.49 -13.90 -3.99
CA ASP A 196 33.70 -14.50 -4.54
C ASP A 196 33.36 -15.46 -5.67
N ASN A 197 34.36 -16.20 -6.16
CA ASN A 197 34.15 -17.16 -7.27
C ASN A 197 33.30 -18.38 -6.89
N LYS A 198 32.99 -18.58 -5.59
CA LYS A 198 32.27 -19.75 -5.06
C LYS A 198 30.97 -19.38 -4.35
N THR A 199 30.75 -18.10 -4.10
CA THR A 199 29.62 -17.65 -3.27
C THR A 199 28.92 -16.46 -3.91
N LEU A 200 27.59 -16.56 -4.03
CA LEU A 200 26.68 -15.48 -4.40
C LEU A 200 25.87 -15.05 -3.19
N ALA A 201 25.55 -13.78 -3.08
CA ALA A 201 24.64 -13.26 -2.06
C ALA A 201 23.43 -12.61 -2.72
N ILE A 202 22.23 -13.04 -2.29
CA ILE A 202 20.98 -12.39 -2.67
C ILE A 202 20.67 -11.36 -1.59
N LYS A 203 20.64 -10.09 -1.96
CA LYS A 203 20.46 -8.95 -1.06
C LYS A 203 19.05 -8.36 -1.08
N GLU A 204 18.31 -8.58 -2.15
CA GLU A 204 16.92 -8.15 -2.32
C GLU A 204 16.13 -9.25 -3.02
N ILE A 205 14.86 -9.39 -2.67
CA ILE A 205 13.97 -10.42 -3.22
C ILE A 205 12.83 -9.79 -4.04
N PRO A 206 12.24 -10.50 -5.00
CA PRO A 206 11.14 -9.99 -5.78
C PRO A 206 9.88 -9.75 -4.94
N TYR A 207 9.10 -8.74 -5.33
CA TYR A 207 7.83 -8.43 -4.73
C TYR A 207 6.87 -9.63 -4.72
N GLY A 208 6.22 -9.86 -3.59
CA GLY A 208 5.30 -10.98 -3.40
C GLY A 208 5.97 -12.31 -3.05
N LYS A 209 7.30 -12.33 -2.92
CA LYS A 209 8.07 -13.49 -2.47
C LYS A 209 8.64 -13.25 -1.07
N THR A 210 8.89 -14.35 -0.35
CA THR A 210 9.57 -14.33 0.93
C THR A 210 10.95 -14.98 0.81
N VAL A 211 11.83 -14.69 1.75
CA VAL A 211 13.16 -15.35 1.81
C VAL A 211 13.02 -16.87 1.79
N ALA A 212 12.10 -17.41 2.58
CA ALA A 212 11.84 -18.87 2.60
C ALA A 212 11.42 -19.40 1.22
N SER A 213 10.50 -18.72 0.53
CA SER A 213 10.04 -19.15 -0.80
C SER A 213 11.14 -19.10 -1.86
N VAL A 214 12.01 -18.09 -1.79
CA VAL A 214 13.16 -17.98 -2.70
C VAL A 214 14.17 -19.12 -2.43
N CYS A 215 14.52 -19.37 -1.17
CA CYS A 215 15.40 -20.47 -0.79
C CYS A 215 14.85 -21.82 -1.26
N ASP A 216 13.56 -22.10 -1.03
CA ASP A 216 12.90 -23.35 -1.46
C ASP A 216 12.93 -23.49 -2.98
N SER A 217 12.73 -22.43 -3.73
CA SER A 217 12.78 -22.47 -5.20
C SER A 217 14.19 -22.80 -5.71
N ILE A 218 15.22 -22.28 -5.04
CA ILE A 218 16.63 -22.57 -5.37
C ILE A 218 16.96 -24.04 -5.10
N VAL A 219 16.56 -24.56 -3.94
CA VAL A 219 16.77 -25.97 -3.60
C VAL A 219 16.07 -26.90 -4.60
N LYS A 220 14.80 -26.62 -4.91
CA LYS A 220 14.04 -27.40 -5.91
C LYS A 220 14.67 -27.35 -7.30
N ALA A 221 15.21 -26.22 -7.72
CA ALA A 221 15.91 -26.12 -9.00
C ALA A 221 17.22 -26.92 -9.01
N SER A 222 17.94 -26.94 -7.89
CA SER A 222 19.15 -27.77 -7.72
C SER A 222 18.82 -29.25 -7.77
N GLU A 223 17.78 -29.71 -7.07
CA GLU A 223 17.32 -31.12 -7.09
C GLU A 223 16.90 -31.57 -8.49
N LYS A 224 16.31 -30.67 -9.28
CA LYS A 224 15.97 -30.90 -10.69
C LYS A 224 17.15 -30.81 -11.65
N GLY A 225 18.36 -30.58 -11.16
CA GLY A 225 19.58 -30.44 -11.96
C GLY A 225 19.66 -29.20 -12.83
N LYS A 226 18.81 -28.19 -12.58
CA LYS A 226 18.81 -26.91 -13.35
C LYS A 226 19.94 -25.98 -12.95
N ILE A 227 20.35 -26.04 -11.69
CA ILE A 227 21.49 -25.29 -11.13
C ILE A 227 22.37 -26.25 -10.34
N LYS A 228 23.68 -25.93 -10.25
CA LYS A 228 24.65 -26.74 -9.50
C LYS A 228 25.16 -25.93 -8.32
N ILE A 229 24.58 -26.16 -7.16
CA ILE A 229 24.95 -25.51 -5.90
C ILE A 229 25.34 -26.55 -4.86
N ARG A 230 26.15 -26.14 -3.90
CA ARG A 230 26.54 -26.99 -2.75
C ARG A 230 25.55 -26.85 -1.60
N LYS A 231 25.17 -25.60 -1.26
CA LYS A 231 24.17 -25.29 -0.22
C LYS A 231 23.63 -23.88 -0.38
N VAL A 232 22.49 -23.61 0.26
CA VAL A 232 21.90 -22.29 0.46
C VAL A 232 21.86 -22.01 1.96
N GLU A 233 22.27 -20.82 2.37
CA GLU A 233 22.21 -20.35 3.76
C GLU A 233 21.41 -19.06 3.84
N ASP A 234 20.41 -19.05 4.72
CA ASP A 234 19.64 -17.85 5.03
C ASP A 234 20.27 -17.16 6.24
N LEU A 235 20.84 -15.99 6.03
CA LEU A 235 21.43 -15.13 7.06
C LEU A 235 20.61 -13.86 7.25
N THR A 236 19.36 -13.84 6.78
CA THR A 236 18.47 -12.68 6.85
C THR A 236 18.21 -12.31 8.32
N SER A 237 18.41 -11.05 8.65
CA SER A 237 18.09 -10.46 9.95
C SER A 237 17.32 -9.16 9.77
N GLY A 238 17.96 -7.99 9.89
CA GLY A 238 17.35 -6.69 9.55
C GLY A 238 17.26 -6.40 8.07
N SER A 239 18.06 -7.08 7.25
CA SER A 239 18.05 -7.02 5.79
C SER A 239 18.16 -8.42 5.19
N VAL A 240 17.72 -8.57 3.95
CA VAL A 240 17.82 -9.85 3.23
C VAL A 240 19.29 -10.21 2.99
N GLU A 241 19.68 -11.41 3.35
CA GLU A 241 20.95 -12.01 3.02
C GLU A 241 20.82 -13.52 2.86
N ILE A 242 20.84 -13.98 1.62
CA ILE A 242 20.82 -15.40 1.26
C ILE A 242 22.16 -15.70 0.58
N LEU A 243 22.94 -16.61 1.14
CA LEU A 243 24.18 -17.08 0.54
C LEU A 243 23.94 -18.35 -0.28
N VAL A 244 24.35 -18.32 -1.54
CA VAL A 244 24.30 -19.46 -2.46
C VAL A 244 25.74 -19.90 -2.70
N HIS A 245 26.09 -21.07 -2.17
CA HIS A 245 27.43 -21.68 -2.32
C HIS A 245 27.45 -22.56 -3.57
N LEU A 246 28.30 -22.21 -4.52
CA LEU A 246 28.39 -22.92 -5.80
C LEU A 246 29.13 -24.25 -5.68
N ALA A 247 28.79 -25.20 -6.54
CA ALA A 247 29.56 -26.43 -6.71
C ALA A 247 30.94 -26.12 -7.31
N PRO A 248 31.97 -26.96 -7.03
CA PRO A 248 33.29 -26.77 -7.61
C PRO A 248 33.25 -26.72 -9.15
N GLY A 249 34.01 -25.79 -9.74
CA GLY A 249 34.15 -25.65 -11.19
C GLY A 249 32.97 -25.01 -11.91
N VAL A 250 31.96 -24.52 -11.19
CA VAL A 250 30.80 -23.85 -11.77
C VAL A 250 31.05 -22.35 -11.94
N SER A 251 30.68 -21.80 -13.10
CA SER A 251 30.74 -20.35 -13.36
C SER A 251 29.69 -19.61 -12.54
N SER A 252 30.13 -18.57 -11.80
CA SER A 252 29.22 -17.71 -11.03
C SER A 252 28.26 -16.94 -11.94
N ASP A 253 28.71 -16.45 -13.07
CA ASP A 253 27.87 -15.66 -14.00
C ASP A 253 26.78 -16.52 -14.63
N LYS A 254 27.12 -17.74 -15.08
CA LYS A 254 26.11 -18.71 -15.57
C LYS A 254 25.13 -19.14 -14.49
N THR A 255 25.57 -19.22 -13.26
CA THR A 255 24.68 -19.56 -12.13
C THR A 255 23.72 -18.41 -11.83
N ILE A 256 24.16 -17.15 -11.91
CA ILE A 256 23.24 -15.98 -11.76
C ILE A 256 22.16 -16.03 -12.84
N ASP A 257 22.52 -16.27 -14.10
CA ASP A 257 21.55 -16.41 -15.19
C ASP A 257 20.57 -17.56 -14.95
N ALA A 258 21.07 -18.68 -14.45
CA ALA A 258 20.26 -19.86 -14.13
C ALA A 258 19.33 -19.60 -12.93
N LEU A 259 19.76 -18.84 -11.92
CA LEU A 259 18.91 -18.43 -10.81
C LEU A 259 17.74 -17.59 -11.31
N TYR A 260 17.96 -16.64 -12.19
CA TYR A 260 16.88 -15.85 -12.80
C TYR A 260 15.96 -16.71 -13.69
N ALA A 261 16.49 -17.67 -14.41
CA ALA A 261 15.71 -18.49 -15.34
C ALA A 261 14.86 -19.57 -14.67
N PHE A 262 15.33 -20.15 -13.56
CA PHE A 262 14.75 -21.38 -12.98
C PHE A 262 14.26 -21.26 -11.55
N THR A 263 14.41 -20.12 -10.90
CA THR A 263 14.00 -19.89 -9.50
C THR A 263 13.15 -18.64 -9.36
N ASP A 264 12.65 -18.42 -8.14
CA ASP A 264 11.91 -17.21 -7.76
C ASP A 264 12.80 -15.96 -7.64
N CYS A 265 14.08 -16.03 -8.06
CA CYS A 265 14.92 -14.83 -8.19
C CYS A 265 14.48 -13.88 -9.31
N GLU A 266 13.69 -14.35 -10.25
CA GLU A 266 12.93 -13.51 -11.19
C GLU A 266 11.46 -13.95 -11.16
N VAL A 267 10.55 -12.99 -11.08
CA VAL A 267 9.11 -13.23 -11.19
C VAL A 267 8.48 -12.28 -12.18
N SER A 268 7.46 -12.75 -12.89
CA SER A 268 6.65 -11.92 -13.78
C SER A 268 5.36 -11.52 -13.06
N ILE A 269 5.03 -10.23 -13.11
CA ILE A 269 3.81 -9.67 -12.52
C ILE A 269 3.02 -8.98 -13.62
N SER A 270 1.74 -9.33 -13.75
CA SER A 270 0.82 -8.68 -14.68
C SER A 270 -0.09 -7.72 -13.92
N PRO A 271 0.06 -6.41 -14.10
CA PRO A 271 -0.82 -5.42 -13.49
C PRO A 271 -2.22 -5.45 -14.11
N ASN A 272 -3.18 -4.96 -13.38
CA ASN A 272 -4.54 -4.72 -13.85
C ASN A 272 -5.15 -3.57 -13.04
N CYS A 273 -5.10 -2.37 -13.57
CA CYS A 273 -5.58 -1.18 -12.91
C CYS A 273 -7.11 -1.06 -13.06
N CYS A 274 -7.84 -1.84 -12.26
CA CYS A 274 -9.29 -1.79 -12.17
C CYS A 274 -9.70 -1.06 -10.88
N VAL A 275 -10.47 0.00 -11.02
CA VAL A 275 -10.94 0.85 -9.91
C VAL A 275 -12.45 1.04 -10.00
N ILE A 276 -13.07 1.39 -8.89
CA ILE A 276 -14.48 1.83 -8.86
C ILE A 276 -14.49 3.36 -8.96
N ASP A 277 -15.17 3.85 -9.96
CA ASP A 277 -15.45 5.27 -10.17
C ASP A 277 -16.93 5.39 -10.53
N ASP A 278 -17.64 6.32 -9.88
CA ASP A 278 -19.09 6.51 -10.06
C ASP A 278 -19.89 5.18 -9.98
N GLN A 279 -19.58 4.37 -8.95
CA GLN A 279 -20.19 3.06 -8.66
C GLN A 279 -20.00 1.99 -9.76
N LYS A 280 -19.12 2.24 -10.73
CA LYS A 280 -18.84 1.31 -11.83
C LYS A 280 -17.36 0.95 -11.87
N PRO A 281 -17.02 -0.25 -12.34
CA PRO A 281 -15.62 -0.61 -12.56
C PRO A 281 -15.09 0.09 -13.82
N HIS A 282 -13.91 0.67 -13.68
CA HIS A 282 -13.16 1.28 -14.77
C HIS A 282 -11.76 0.69 -14.85
N PHE A 283 -11.27 0.47 -16.07
CA PHE A 283 -9.90 0.06 -16.35
C PHE A 283 -9.14 1.31 -16.80
N LEU A 284 -8.17 1.72 -16.00
CA LEU A 284 -7.42 2.95 -16.21
C LEU A 284 -5.93 2.66 -16.35
N THR A 285 -5.17 3.64 -16.84
CA THR A 285 -3.72 3.66 -16.70
C THR A 285 -3.33 4.18 -15.32
N VAL A 286 -2.13 3.88 -14.86
CA VAL A 286 -1.56 4.45 -13.62
C VAL A 286 -1.48 5.97 -13.73
N SER A 287 -1.09 6.49 -14.89
CA SER A 287 -1.05 7.95 -15.13
C SER A 287 -2.43 8.61 -14.99
N ASP A 288 -3.49 7.97 -15.46
CA ASP A 288 -4.85 8.48 -15.30
C ASP A 288 -5.31 8.45 -13.84
N VAL A 289 -4.92 7.41 -13.10
CA VAL A 289 -5.19 7.35 -11.65
C VAL A 289 -4.50 8.51 -10.93
N LEU A 290 -3.25 8.81 -11.27
CA LEU A 290 -2.54 9.97 -10.69
C LEU A 290 -3.26 11.28 -11.01
N ARG A 291 -3.61 11.52 -12.27
CA ARG A 291 -4.31 12.75 -12.69
C ARG A 291 -5.62 12.92 -11.92
N LYS A 292 -6.44 11.88 -11.86
CA LYS A 292 -7.70 11.90 -11.10
C LYS A 292 -7.48 12.17 -9.61
N SER A 293 -6.44 11.60 -9.02
CA SER A 293 -6.10 11.84 -7.62
C SER A 293 -5.67 13.28 -7.36
N VAL A 294 -4.86 13.87 -8.24
CA VAL A 294 -4.45 15.28 -8.13
C VAL A 294 -5.64 16.23 -8.32
N ASP A 295 -6.48 15.97 -9.32
CA ASP A 295 -7.71 16.76 -9.56
C ASP A 295 -8.65 16.70 -8.35
N ASN A 296 -8.82 15.52 -7.76
CA ASN A 296 -9.58 15.33 -6.51
C ASN A 296 -8.96 16.11 -5.35
N THR A 297 -7.65 16.09 -5.20
CA THR A 297 -6.93 16.86 -4.17
C THR A 297 -7.19 18.35 -4.32
N LEU A 298 -7.13 18.89 -5.54
CA LEU A 298 -7.44 20.30 -5.80
C LEU A 298 -8.90 20.64 -5.47
N ALA A 299 -9.83 19.77 -5.85
CA ALA A 299 -11.25 19.97 -5.55
C ALA A 299 -11.51 19.96 -4.04
N LEU A 300 -10.90 19.05 -3.29
CA LEU A 300 -11.00 18.98 -1.82
C LEU A 300 -10.40 20.21 -1.15
N LEU A 301 -9.21 20.64 -1.56
CA LEU A 301 -8.57 21.85 -1.02
C LEU A 301 -9.42 23.10 -1.28
N ARG A 302 -10.00 23.22 -2.47
CA ARG A 302 -10.92 24.32 -2.80
C ARG A 302 -12.14 24.30 -1.90
N GLN A 303 -12.75 23.12 -1.72
CA GLN A 303 -13.91 22.95 -0.84
C GLN A 303 -13.57 23.30 0.62
N GLU A 304 -12.42 22.87 1.13
CA GLU A 304 -11.94 23.22 2.48
C GLU A 304 -11.78 24.75 2.65
N LEU A 305 -11.22 25.43 1.65
CA LEU A 305 -11.06 26.87 1.66
C LEU A 305 -12.40 27.62 1.58
N GLU A 306 -13.35 27.15 0.80
CA GLU A 306 -14.70 27.72 0.71
C GLU A 306 -15.45 27.59 2.03
N ILE A 307 -15.38 26.43 2.69
CA ILE A 307 -15.94 26.19 4.02
C ILE A 307 -15.30 27.15 5.03
N ARG A 308 -13.97 27.24 5.04
CA ARG A 308 -13.23 28.11 5.95
C ARG A 308 -13.57 29.59 5.74
N LYS A 309 -13.69 30.02 4.48
CA LYS A 309 -14.14 31.37 4.14
C LYS A 309 -15.54 31.65 4.69
N GLY A 310 -16.48 30.72 4.56
CA GLY A 310 -17.84 30.84 5.10
C GLY A 310 -17.81 31.01 6.62
N GLU A 311 -17.08 30.18 7.33
CA GLU A 311 -16.94 30.23 8.80
C GLU A 311 -16.37 31.56 9.29
N ILE A 312 -15.38 32.11 8.57
CA ILE A 312 -14.78 33.41 8.90
C ILE A 312 -15.77 34.55 8.67
N LEU A 313 -16.56 34.52 7.59
CA LEU A 313 -17.55 35.54 7.28
C LEU A 313 -18.74 35.51 8.24
N GLU A 314 -19.15 34.35 8.73
CA GLU A 314 -20.23 34.23 9.72
C GLU A 314 -19.82 34.71 11.11
N SER A 315 -18.56 34.56 11.48
CA SER A 315 -18.01 34.96 12.78
C SER A 315 -18.23 36.46 13.12
N PRO A 316 -17.98 37.43 12.20
CA PRO A 316 -18.23 38.84 12.47
C PRO A 316 -19.71 39.23 12.65
N VAL A 317 -20.62 38.53 11.94
CA VAL A 317 -22.06 38.73 12.03
C VAL A 317 -22.59 38.35 13.43
N SER A 318 -22.07 37.26 13.98
CA SER A 318 -22.36 36.83 15.35
C SER A 318 -21.90 37.82 16.39
N TYR A 319 -20.73 38.46 16.23
CA TYR A 319 -20.22 39.50 17.12
C TYR A 319 -21.01 40.82 17.05
N THR A 320 -21.49 41.19 15.88
CA THR A 320 -22.33 42.39 15.72
C THR A 320 -23.73 42.20 16.32
N HIS A 321 -24.31 41.02 16.23
CA HIS A 321 -25.59 40.67 16.88
C HIS A 321 -25.48 40.63 18.41
N LEU A 322 -24.41 40.10 18.97
CA LEU A 322 -24.16 40.09 20.42
C LEU A 322 -23.99 41.53 20.98
N ARG A 323 -23.23 42.38 20.28
CA ARG A 323 -23.08 43.80 20.69
C ARG A 323 -24.39 44.62 20.59
N ALA A 324 -25.27 44.30 19.64
CA ALA A 324 -26.56 44.97 19.53
C ALA A 324 -27.54 44.59 20.67
N HIS A 325 -27.37 43.43 21.32
CA HIS A 325 -28.15 43.03 22.48
C HIS A 325 -27.62 43.57 23.83
N GLU A 326 -26.36 43.96 23.88
CA GLU A 326 -25.76 44.57 25.12
C GLU A 326 -25.95 46.09 25.23
N THR A 327 -26.54 46.72 24.23
CA THR A 327 -26.77 48.19 24.19
C THR A 327 -28.24 48.61 24.29
N VAL A 328 -29.09 47.78 24.94
CA VAL A 328 -30.47 48.18 25.30
C VAL A 328 -30.65 48.19 26.81
#